data_4323b2e5aadd4de568f55a7d5df64d71
#
_entry.id   4323b2e5aadd4de568f55a7d5df64d71
#
_cell.length_a   1.000
_cell.length_b   1.000
_cell.length_c   1.000
_cell.angle_alpha   90.00
_cell.angle_beta   90.00
_cell.angle_gamma   90.00
#
_symmetry.space_group_name_H-M   'P 1'
#
loop_
_entity.id
_entity.type
_entity.pdbx_description
1 polymer ?
#
loop_
_entity_poly.entity_id
_entity_poly.type
_entity_poly.pdbx_seq_one_letter_code
_entity_poly.pdbx_strand_id
1 'polypeptide(L)'
;MSLGLIGRKCGMTRIFTEDGASTPVTVVEVEPNRVTRVKTPDSDGYSAVQVTCGEKAQNRVNRAIAGEFKKAGTGAGRGLWEFRLGGANEPELNVGSELKVDFFEAGQYVDVTGTSIGKGFAGTIKRHNFSSQDASHGNSVSHRVPGSIGQCQTPGRVVKGKKMAGHMGDKQRTVQSLQVVRVDVERNLLLIKGAVPGSKGGEVIVRPAVKA
;
A
#
# COMPACT_ATOMS: atom_id res chain seq x y z
N MET A 1 6.11 16.01 -0.46
CA MET A 1 5.80 14.60 -0.15
C MET A 1 6.33 14.35 1.25
N SER A 2 5.69 13.54 2.06
CA SER A 2 6.04 13.37 3.48
C SER A 2 6.71 12.02 3.75
N LEU A 3 7.56 11.99 4.76
CA LEU A 3 8.13 10.79 5.34
C LEU A 3 6.98 9.86 5.79
N GLY A 4 7.22 8.56 5.80
CA GLY A 4 6.25 7.56 6.24
C GLY A 4 6.95 6.35 6.85
N LEU A 5 6.14 5.39 7.30
CA LEU A 5 6.63 4.13 7.86
C LEU A 5 6.11 2.93 7.06
N ILE A 6 6.91 1.88 7.06
CA ILE A 6 6.53 0.58 6.51
C ILE A 6 6.07 -0.30 7.66
N GLY A 7 4.89 -0.87 7.50
CA GLY A 7 4.33 -1.82 8.45
C GLY A 7 3.79 -3.07 7.76
N ARG A 8 3.35 -4.03 8.57
CA ARG A 8 2.73 -5.27 8.15
C ARG A 8 1.29 -5.33 8.66
N LYS A 9 0.35 -5.59 7.79
CA LYS A 9 -1.06 -5.78 8.16
C LYS A 9 -1.23 -7.07 8.95
N CYS A 10 -1.58 -6.98 10.24
CA CYS A 10 -1.82 -8.14 11.08
C CYS A 10 -3.24 -8.69 10.96
N GLY A 11 -4.22 -7.82 10.71
CA GLY A 11 -5.63 -8.20 10.60
C GLY A 11 -6.55 -7.05 10.96
N MET A 12 -7.82 -7.38 11.20
CA MET A 12 -8.81 -6.41 11.63
C MET A 12 -9.45 -6.85 12.94
N THR A 13 -9.80 -5.88 13.76
CA THR A 13 -10.55 -6.05 15.00
C THR A 13 -11.49 -4.85 15.20
N ARG A 14 -12.13 -4.76 16.35
CA ARG A 14 -12.94 -3.61 16.72
C ARG A 14 -12.51 -3.09 18.10
N ILE A 15 -12.64 -1.80 18.29
CA ILE A 15 -12.46 -1.14 19.57
C ILE A 15 -13.79 -0.54 19.96
N PHE A 16 -14.13 -0.67 21.22
CA PHE A 16 -15.28 0.00 21.80
C PHE A 16 -14.82 1.32 22.42
N THR A 17 -15.51 2.41 22.09
CA THR A 17 -15.31 3.71 22.72
C THR A 17 -16.07 3.78 24.05
N GLU A 18 -15.75 4.74 24.88
CA GLU A 18 -16.43 4.99 26.16
C GLU A 18 -17.94 5.22 25.96
N ASP A 19 -18.31 5.82 24.84
CA ASP A 19 -19.71 6.02 24.42
C ASP A 19 -20.42 4.73 23.97
N GLY A 20 -19.76 3.57 24.05
CA GLY A 20 -20.29 2.27 23.60
C GLY A 20 -20.29 2.05 22.07
N ALA A 21 -19.76 2.99 21.27
CA ALA A 21 -19.69 2.85 19.84
C ALA A 21 -18.59 1.83 19.44
N SER A 22 -18.92 0.93 18.49
CA SER A 22 -17.96 -0.05 17.95
C SER A 22 -17.25 0.51 16.72
N THR A 23 -15.94 0.75 16.83
CA THR A 23 -15.10 1.24 15.73
C THR A 23 -14.28 0.10 15.13
N PRO A 24 -14.46 -0.25 13.84
CA PRO A 24 -13.62 -1.24 13.17
C PRO A 24 -12.23 -0.67 12.94
N VAL A 25 -11.20 -1.45 13.27
CA VAL A 25 -9.81 -1.04 13.09
C VAL A 25 -8.99 -2.13 12.41
N THR A 26 -8.03 -1.71 11.60
CA THR A 26 -6.97 -2.56 11.09
C THR A 26 -5.74 -2.39 11.99
N VAL A 27 -5.18 -3.51 12.42
CA VAL A 27 -3.92 -3.55 13.18
C VAL A 27 -2.76 -3.67 12.20
N VAL A 28 -1.85 -2.70 12.26
CA VAL A 28 -0.61 -2.67 11.48
C VAL A 28 0.56 -2.72 12.44
N GLU A 29 1.38 -3.74 12.31
CA GLU A 29 2.65 -3.87 13.03
C GLU A 29 3.72 -3.06 12.29
N VAL A 30 4.33 -2.12 12.98
CA VAL A 30 5.35 -1.22 12.43
C VAL A 30 6.65 -1.49 13.16
N GLU A 31 7.37 -2.52 12.73
CA GLU A 31 8.73 -2.78 13.21
C GLU A 31 9.62 -1.55 12.97
N PRO A 32 10.66 -1.29 13.79
CA PRO A 32 11.56 -0.17 13.57
C PRO A 32 12.07 -0.11 12.12
N ASN A 33 11.85 1.02 11.46
CA ASN A 33 12.28 1.25 10.10
C ASN A 33 13.69 1.87 10.15
N ARG A 34 14.68 1.16 9.63
CA ARG A 34 16.09 1.58 9.63
C ARG A 34 16.41 2.31 8.34
N VAL A 35 17.04 3.48 8.47
CA VAL A 35 17.52 4.28 7.33
C VAL A 35 18.75 3.61 6.73
N THR A 36 18.67 3.24 5.45
CA THR A 36 19.79 2.58 4.73
C THR A 36 20.56 3.55 3.85
N ARG A 37 19.91 4.60 3.34
CA ARG A 37 20.56 5.61 2.50
C ARG A 37 19.78 6.91 2.55
N VAL A 38 20.51 8.01 2.60
CA VAL A 38 19.98 9.36 2.36
C VAL A 38 20.43 9.80 0.97
N LYS A 39 19.50 10.18 0.13
CA LYS A 39 19.73 10.67 -1.23
C LYS A 39 19.66 12.19 -1.24
N THR A 40 20.64 12.79 -1.88
CA THR A 40 20.75 14.26 -2.01
C THR A 40 20.63 14.67 -3.48
N PRO A 41 20.22 15.91 -3.76
CA PRO A 41 20.15 16.40 -5.14
C PRO A 41 21.48 16.29 -5.89
N ASP A 42 22.60 16.46 -5.19
CA ASP A 42 23.93 16.44 -5.80
C ASP A 42 24.36 15.06 -6.24
N SER A 43 24.00 14.00 -5.47
CA SER A 43 24.42 12.63 -5.76
C SER A 43 23.40 11.85 -6.60
N ASP A 44 22.11 12.05 -6.35
CA ASP A 44 21.03 11.25 -6.92
C ASP A 44 20.05 12.07 -7.77
N GLY A 45 20.19 13.41 -7.82
CA GLY A 45 19.31 14.31 -8.57
C GLY A 45 17.99 14.65 -7.87
N TYR A 46 17.75 14.11 -6.66
CA TYR A 46 16.57 14.39 -5.85
C TYR A 46 16.81 14.03 -4.37
N SER A 47 16.02 14.63 -3.47
CA SER A 47 16.08 14.34 -2.05
C SER A 47 15.13 13.21 -1.68
N ALA A 48 15.66 12.15 -1.00
CA ALA A 48 14.87 11.04 -0.52
C ALA A 48 15.57 10.30 0.61
N VAL A 49 14.81 9.56 1.40
CA VAL A 49 15.32 8.63 2.40
C VAL A 49 14.89 7.22 2.03
N GLN A 50 15.87 6.32 1.94
CA GLN A 50 15.63 4.91 1.75
C GLN A 50 15.61 4.22 3.11
N VAL A 51 14.59 3.41 3.34
CA VAL A 51 14.40 2.67 4.60
C VAL A 51 14.20 1.19 4.35
N THR A 52 14.52 0.41 5.38
CA THR A 52 14.23 -1.02 5.44
C THR A 52 13.51 -1.37 6.74
N CYS A 53 12.73 -2.42 6.76
CA CYS A 53 12.08 -2.93 7.96
C CYS A 53 12.17 -4.45 8.06
N GLY A 54 12.04 -4.95 9.28
CA GLY A 54 12.08 -6.37 9.59
C GLY A 54 13.44 -7.01 9.32
N GLU A 55 13.45 -8.33 9.32
CA GLU A 55 14.65 -9.12 9.08
C GLU A 55 14.45 -10.14 7.97
N LYS A 56 15.51 -10.38 7.21
CA LYS A 56 15.57 -11.39 6.16
C LYS A 56 16.87 -12.16 6.28
N ALA A 57 16.78 -13.49 6.23
CA ALA A 57 17.96 -14.34 6.29
C ALA A 57 18.93 -14.01 5.15
N GLN A 58 20.22 -13.90 5.44
CA GLN A 58 21.26 -13.48 4.50
C GLN A 58 21.33 -14.36 3.25
N ASN A 59 21.05 -15.65 3.36
CA ASN A 59 21.02 -16.59 2.24
C ASN A 59 19.89 -16.31 1.23
N ARG A 60 18.90 -15.50 1.61
CA ARG A 60 17.78 -15.08 0.75
C ARG A 60 17.96 -13.68 0.16
N VAL A 61 19.09 -13.04 0.42
CA VAL A 61 19.41 -11.70 -0.08
C VAL A 61 20.40 -11.84 -1.22
N ASN A 62 20.14 -11.21 -2.37
CA ASN A 62 21.10 -11.23 -3.47
C ASN A 62 22.32 -10.37 -3.14
N ARG A 63 23.47 -10.62 -3.79
CA ARG A 63 24.74 -9.97 -3.53
C ARG A 63 24.69 -8.44 -3.67
N ALA A 64 23.94 -7.93 -4.64
CA ALA A 64 23.79 -6.50 -4.87
C ALA A 64 23.13 -5.80 -3.67
N ILE A 65 21.97 -6.31 -3.23
CA ILE A 65 21.24 -5.77 -2.07
C ILE A 65 22.03 -6.00 -0.77
N ALA A 66 22.72 -7.13 -0.61
CA ALA A 66 23.61 -7.37 0.53
C ALA A 66 24.72 -6.32 0.63
N GLY A 67 25.26 -5.87 -0.53
CA GLY A 67 26.23 -4.78 -0.61
C GLY A 67 25.67 -3.45 -0.09
N GLU A 68 24.42 -3.12 -0.45
CA GLU A 68 23.73 -1.91 0.05
C GLU A 68 23.57 -1.95 1.59
N PHE A 69 23.09 -3.06 2.14
CA PHE A 69 22.97 -3.22 3.60
C PHE A 69 24.32 -3.14 4.32
N LYS A 70 25.35 -3.76 3.73
CA LYS A 70 26.72 -3.69 4.29
C LYS A 70 27.26 -2.25 4.28
N LYS A 71 27.02 -1.49 3.21
CA LYS A 71 27.41 -0.08 3.10
C LYS A 71 26.67 0.79 4.13
N ALA A 72 25.41 0.49 4.40
CA ALA A 72 24.59 1.17 5.41
C ALA A 72 24.93 0.75 6.85
N GLY A 73 25.71 -0.31 7.07
CA GLY A 73 25.99 -0.86 8.41
C GLY A 73 24.74 -1.45 9.09
N THR A 74 23.68 -1.78 8.32
CA THR A 74 22.40 -2.26 8.86
C THR A 74 22.18 -3.72 8.49
N GLY A 75 21.41 -4.44 9.34
CA GLY A 75 20.96 -5.80 9.04
C GLY A 75 20.03 -5.85 7.83
N ALA A 76 20.06 -6.98 7.12
CA ALA A 76 19.22 -7.19 5.96
C ALA A 76 17.72 -7.21 6.33
N GLY A 77 16.96 -6.29 5.78
CA GLY A 77 15.51 -6.23 5.93
C GLY A 77 14.74 -6.94 4.82
N ARG A 78 13.42 -6.94 4.93
CA ARG A 78 12.50 -7.60 3.97
C ARG A 78 12.53 -6.96 2.59
N GLY A 79 12.71 -5.64 2.53
CA GLY A 79 12.75 -4.86 1.30
C GLY A 79 13.40 -3.50 1.51
N LEU A 80 13.49 -2.74 0.43
CA LEU A 80 13.94 -1.36 0.42
C LEU A 80 12.82 -0.48 -0.11
N TRP A 81 12.47 0.56 0.63
CA TRP A 81 11.44 1.54 0.27
C TRP A 81 12.02 2.92 0.32
N GLU A 82 11.45 3.81 -0.47
CA GLU A 82 11.94 5.16 -0.60
C GLU A 82 10.84 6.16 -0.34
N PHE A 83 11.15 7.15 0.48
CA PHE A 83 10.31 8.31 0.74
C PHE A 83 10.99 9.54 0.18
N ARG A 84 10.39 10.14 -0.83
CA ARG A 84 10.86 11.42 -1.36
C ARG A 84 10.58 12.52 -0.35
N LEU A 85 11.61 13.31 -0.10
CA LEU A 85 11.58 14.49 0.73
C LEU A 85 11.27 15.71 -0.14
N GLY A 86 10.48 16.62 0.36
CA GLY A 86 10.09 17.81 -0.45
C GLY A 86 9.54 18.95 0.38
N GLY A 87 9.72 18.93 1.70
CA GLY A 87 9.25 19.94 2.64
C GLY A 87 10.38 20.62 3.39
N ALA A 88 10.16 21.87 3.81
CA ALA A 88 11.13 22.66 4.58
C ALA A 88 11.34 22.20 6.04
N ASN A 89 10.50 21.30 6.55
CA ASN A 89 10.48 20.84 7.96
C ASN A 89 10.71 19.33 8.09
N GLU A 90 11.62 18.76 7.32
CA GLU A 90 11.89 17.34 7.42
C GLU A 90 13.05 17.09 8.39
N PRO A 91 12.95 16.05 9.26
CA PRO A 91 14.01 15.73 10.19
C PRO A 91 15.30 15.38 9.44
N GLU A 92 16.42 15.87 9.91
CA GLU A 92 17.72 15.41 9.44
C GLU A 92 17.93 13.96 9.84
N LEU A 93 17.79 13.07 8.87
CA LEU A 93 17.94 11.64 9.07
C LEU A 93 19.32 11.20 8.61
N ASN A 94 20.03 10.51 9.50
CA ASN A 94 21.32 9.89 9.20
C ASN A 94 21.13 8.40 8.86
N VAL A 95 22.05 7.86 8.07
CA VAL A 95 22.12 6.42 7.81
C VAL A 95 22.29 5.67 9.13
N GLY A 96 21.50 4.62 9.34
CA GLY A 96 21.45 3.86 10.59
C GLY A 96 20.42 4.35 11.61
N SER A 97 19.81 5.53 11.42
CA SER A 97 18.71 6.00 12.27
C SER A 97 17.49 5.06 12.19
N GLU A 98 16.77 4.94 13.29
CA GLU A 98 15.54 4.16 13.38
C GLU A 98 14.32 5.06 13.47
N LEU A 99 13.34 4.81 12.62
CA LEU A 99 12.02 5.42 12.66
C LEU A 99 11.05 4.43 13.29
N LYS A 100 10.39 4.83 14.38
CA LYS A 100 9.48 4.01 15.16
C LYS A 100 8.03 4.47 15.01
N VAL A 101 7.12 3.71 15.58
CA VAL A 101 5.67 3.97 15.51
C VAL A 101 5.26 5.28 16.18
N ASP A 102 6.06 5.81 17.10
CA ASP A 102 5.90 7.10 17.78
C ASP A 102 5.93 8.32 16.83
N PHE A 103 6.33 8.09 15.57
CA PHE A 103 6.20 9.08 14.50
C PHE A 103 4.75 9.51 14.23
N PHE A 104 3.77 8.66 14.57
CA PHE A 104 2.35 8.95 14.39
C PHE A 104 1.66 9.21 15.74
N GLU A 105 0.68 10.10 15.72
CA GLU A 105 -0.14 10.45 16.88
C GLU A 105 -1.57 9.90 16.76
N ALA A 106 -2.20 9.62 17.91
CA ALA A 106 -3.61 9.26 17.94
C ALA A 106 -4.48 10.44 17.45
N GLY A 107 -5.48 10.15 16.62
CA GLY A 107 -6.33 11.15 15.98
C GLY A 107 -5.81 11.67 14.65
N GLN A 108 -4.54 11.50 14.33
CA GLN A 108 -3.94 11.92 13.06
C GLN A 108 -4.56 11.20 11.86
N TYR A 109 -4.68 11.90 10.73
CA TYR A 109 -5.07 11.30 9.46
C TYR A 109 -3.86 10.81 8.68
N VAL A 110 -4.00 9.62 8.09
CA VAL A 110 -2.93 8.95 7.34
C VAL A 110 -3.45 8.39 6.00
N ASP A 111 -2.55 8.33 5.02
CA ASP A 111 -2.75 7.67 3.74
C ASP A 111 -2.02 6.32 3.78
N VAL A 112 -2.75 5.24 3.50
CA VAL A 112 -2.19 3.89 3.55
C VAL A 112 -2.15 3.27 2.16
N THR A 113 -0.95 2.94 1.72
CA THR A 113 -0.68 2.31 0.42
C THR A 113 -0.29 0.84 0.62
N GLY A 114 -0.89 -0.03 -0.14
CA GLY A 114 -0.54 -1.46 -0.13
C GLY A 114 -0.93 -2.15 -1.43
N THR A 115 -0.47 -3.37 -1.61
CA THR A 115 -0.84 -4.20 -2.76
C THR A 115 -2.16 -4.91 -2.48
N SER A 116 -3.18 -4.65 -3.29
CA SER A 116 -4.50 -5.24 -3.15
C SER A 116 -4.47 -6.76 -3.39
N ILE A 117 -5.38 -7.49 -2.74
CA ILE A 117 -5.50 -8.94 -2.93
C ILE A 117 -5.75 -9.27 -4.39
N GLY A 118 -4.93 -10.15 -4.97
CA GLY A 118 -5.09 -10.64 -6.33
C GLY A 118 -6.38 -11.44 -6.49
N LYS A 119 -7.06 -11.26 -7.61
CA LYS A 119 -8.29 -11.96 -7.98
C LYS A 119 -8.16 -12.74 -9.29
N GLY A 120 -6.93 -12.86 -9.80
CA GLY A 120 -6.62 -13.53 -11.05
C GLY A 120 -7.27 -12.87 -12.27
N PHE A 121 -7.54 -13.64 -13.30
CA PHE A 121 -8.30 -13.20 -14.47
C PHE A 121 -9.77 -13.06 -14.10
N ALA A 122 -10.34 -11.90 -14.28
CA ALA A 122 -11.74 -11.58 -13.94
C ALA A 122 -12.51 -11.13 -15.17
N GLY A 123 -13.73 -11.62 -15.30
CA GLY A 123 -14.67 -11.18 -16.34
C GLY A 123 -15.15 -9.74 -16.13
N THR A 124 -15.77 -9.17 -17.15
CA THR A 124 -16.22 -7.76 -17.17
C THR A 124 -17.22 -7.44 -16.06
N ILE A 125 -18.09 -8.38 -15.70
CA ILE A 125 -19.05 -8.22 -14.61
C ILE A 125 -18.31 -7.98 -13.28
N LYS A 126 -17.38 -8.84 -12.91
CA LYS A 126 -16.61 -8.72 -11.66
C LYS A 126 -15.64 -7.54 -11.67
N ARG A 127 -14.99 -7.30 -12.84
CA ARG A 127 -13.91 -6.30 -12.95
C ARG A 127 -14.42 -4.89 -13.10
N HIS A 128 -15.55 -4.71 -13.79
CA HIS A 128 -16.07 -3.40 -14.19
C HIS A 128 -17.52 -3.15 -13.82
N ASN A 129 -18.16 -4.10 -13.10
CA ASN A 129 -19.57 -4.02 -12.70
C ASN A 129 -20.53 -3.93 -13.88
N PHE A 130 -20.26 -4.65 -14.97
CA PHE A 130 -21.18 -4.77 -16.08
C PHE A 130 -22.39 -5.62 -15.67
N SER A 131 -23.55 -5.29 -16.18
CA SER A 131 -24.76 -6.11 -16.04
C SER A 131 -24.59 -7.44 -16.80
N SER A 132 -25.13 -8.52 -16.26
CA SER A 132 -25.29 -9.76 -17.02
C SER A 132 -26.40 -9.57 -18.05
N GLN A 133 -26.39 -10.40 -19.09
CA GLN A 133 -27.51 -10.53 -20.01
C GLN A 133 -28.57 -11.48 -19.43
N ASP A 134 -29.73 -11.54 -20.06
CA ASP A 134 -30.84 -12.36 -19.63
C ASP A 134 -30.44 -13.86 -19.53
N ALA A 135 -30.97 -14.57 -18.55
CA ALA A 135 -30.74 -16.00 -18.39
C ALA A 135 -31.58 -16.86 -19.34
N SER A 136 -32.72 -16.31 -19.83
CA SER A 136 -33.69 -16.96 -20.70
C SER A 136 -34.23 -15.95 -21.76
N HIS A 137 -35.46 -16.05 -22.16
CA HIS A 137 -36.09 -15.19 -23.19
C HIS A 137 -35.36 -15.23 -24.55
N GLY A 138 -34.97 -16.45 -24.99
CA GLY A 138 -34.26 -16.66 -26.25
C GLY A 138 -32.76 -16.40 -26.22
N ASN A 139 -32.19 -15.97 -25.08
CA ASN A 139 -30.78 -15.78 -24.97
C ASN A 139 -30.05 -17.14 -24.94
N SER A 140 -29.04 -17.30 -25.81
CA SER A 140 -28.25 -18.50 -25.98
C SER A 140 -26.77 -18.16 -25.89
N VAL A 141 -26.01 -18.87 -25.03
CA VAL A 141 -24.53 -18.83 -24.90
C VAL A 141 -23.95 -17.48 -24.47
N SER A 142 -24.74 -16.42 -24.30
CA SER A 142 -24.30 -15.03 -24.13
C SER A 142 -24.67 -14.41 -22.78
N HIS A 143 -24.60 -15.19 -21.68
CA HIS A 143 -25.10 -14.74 -20.38
C HIS A 143 -24.15 -13.77 -19.65
N ARG A 144 -22.84 -13.93 -19.79
CA ARG A 144 -21.82 -13.16 -19.04
C ARG A 144 -20.80 -12.43 -19.94
N VAL A 145 -21.15 -12.22 -21.17
CA VAL A 145 -20.31 -11.51 -22.15
C VAL A 145 -20.35 -10.00 -21.95
N PRO A 146 -19.32 -9.24 -22.38
CA PRO A 146 -19.28 -7.79 -22.20
C PRO A 146 -20.28 -7.01 -23.06
N GLY A 147 -20.91 -7.64 -24.06
CA GLY A 147 -21.69 -6.98 -25.08
C GLY A 147 -20.85 -6.32 -26.16
N SER A 148 -21.36 -5.29 -26.81
CA SER A 148 -20.64 -4.57 -27.87
C SER A 148 -19.33 -3.97 -27.35
N ILE A 149 -18.25 -4.14 -28.10
CA ILE A 149 -16.93 -3.60 -27.81
C ILE A 149 -16.61 -2.35 -28.66
N GLY A 150 -17.44 -2.00 -29.63
CA GLY A 150 -17.25 -0.84 -30.50
C GLY A 150 -18.31 -0.74 -31.59
N GLN A 151 -18.07 0.17 -32.51
CA GLN A 151 -18.87 0.44 -33.68
C GLN A 151 -18.35 -0.39 -34.88
N CYS A 152 -19.04 -0.31 -36.03
CA CYS A 152 -18.67 -1.02 -37.25
C CYS A 152 -17.49 -0.35 -38.01
N GLN A 153 -17.76 0.15 -39.23
CA GLN A 153 -16.75 0.68 -40.15
C GLN A 153 -16.02 1.91 -39.58
N THR A 154 -16.75 2.81 -38.95
CA THR A 154 -16.18 3.99 -38.29
C THR A 154 -16.34 3.86 -36.77
N PRO A 155 -15.25 3.83 -35.99
CA PRO A 155 -13.82 4.08 -36.28
C PRO A 155 -13.02 2.88 -36.78
N GLY A 156 -13.63 1.70 -37.01
CA GLY A 156 -12.95 0.48 -37.51
C GLY A 156 -11.95 -0.13 -36.54
N ARG A 157 -12.02 0.24 -35.25
CA ARG A 157 -11.11 -0.21 -34.18
C ARG A 157 -11.81 -0.21 -32.82
N VAL A 158 -11.25 -0.93 -31.87
CA VAL A 158 -11.64 -0.80 -30.46
C VAL A 158 -10.86 0.35 -29.83
N VAL A 159 -11.58 1.27 -29.18
CA VAL A 159 -10.98 2.46 -28.53
C VAL A 159 -10.09 2.01 -27.37
N LYS A 160 -8.92 2.67 -27.23
CA LYS A 160 -8.00 2.44 -26.08
C LYS A 160 -8.74 2.69 -24.76
N GLY A 161 -8.47 1.86 -23.75
CA GLY A 161 -9.13 1.98 -22.44
C GLY A 161 -10.52 1.33 -22.38
N LYS A 162 -11.02 0.68 -23.46
CA LYS A 162 -12.26 -0.10 -23.41
C LYS A 162 -12.22 -1.11 -22.28
N LYS A 163 -13.25 -1.11 -21.43
CA LYS A 163 -13.38 -2.01 -20.29
C LYS A 163 -13.59 -3.44 -20.77
N MET A 164 -12.62 -4.32 -20.53
CA MET A 164 -12.64 -5.73 -20.92
C MET A 164 -12.22 -6.62 -19.75
N ALA A 165 -12.44 -7.92 -19.90
CA ALA A 165 -11.92 -8.93 -18.98
C ALA A 165 -10.39 -8.85 -18.90
N GLY A 166 -9.81 -9.29 -17.77
CA GLY A 166 -8.38 -9.31 -17.57
C GLY A 166 -7.99 -9.42 -16.10
N HIS A 167 -6.71 -9.25 -15.84
CA HIS A 167 -6.15 -9.34 -14.49
C HIS A 167 -6.80 -8.30 -13.55
N MET A 168 -7.23 -8.75 -12.37
CA MET A 168 -7.84 -7.92 -11.33
C MET A 168 -7.14 -8.14 -9.99
N GLY A 169 -6.95 -7.07 -9.24
CA GLY A 169 -6.19 -7.10 -7.98
C GLY A 169 -4.68 -7.13 -8.23
N ASP A 170 -3.92 -7.44 -7.19
CA ASP A 170 -2.45 -7.44 -7.18
C ASP A 170 -1.86 -6.13 -7.75
N LYS A 171 -2.48 -5.02 -7.38
CA LYS A 171 -2.09 -3.67 -7.78
C LYS A 171 -1.92 -2.80 -6.55
N GLN A 172 -0.95 -1.92 -6.60
CA GLN A 172 -0.79 -0.89 -5.58
C GLN A 172 -2.03 -0.01 -5.52
N ARG A 173 -2.56 0.15 -4.31
CA ARG A 173 -3.73 0.98 -4.01
C ARG A 173 -3.46 1.79 -2.77
N THR A 174 -3.89 3.05 -2.78
CA THR A 174 -3.82 3.94 -1.63
C THR A 174 -5.24 4.22 -1.15
N VAL A 175 -5.48 4.07 0.14
CA VAL A 175 -6.67 4.54 0.82
C VAL A 175 -6.27 5.79 1.58
N GLN A 176 -6.94 6.90 1.27
CA GLN A 176 -6.61 8.22 1.81
C GLN A 176 -7.43 8.55 3.05
N SER A 177 -6.89 9.45 3.87
CA SER A 177 -7.57 10.08 5.01
C SER A 177 -8.17 9.07 6.00
N LEU A 178 -7.41 8.03 6.36
CA LEU A 178 -7.76 7.11 7.42
C LEU A 178 -7.29 7.68 8.77
N GLN A 179 -8.12 7.57 9.79
CA GLN A 179 -7.78 8.06 11.13
C GLN A 179 -7.00 7.01 11.94
N VAL A 180 -5.93 7.43 12.58
CA VAL A 180 -5.22 6.64 13.60
C VAL A 180 -6.02 6.69 14.89
N VAL A 181 -6.50 5.55 15.36
CA VAL A 181 -7.29 5.46 16.59
C VAL A 181 -6.39 5.36 17.82
N ARG A 182 -5.34 4.56 17.72
CA ARG A 182 -4.41 4.31 18.83
C ARG A 182 -3.04 3.96 18.30
N VAL A 183 -2.01 4.40 19.01
CA VAL A 183 -0.62 4.02 18.81
C VAL A 183 -0.15 3.25 20.04
N ASP A 184 0.37 2.05 19.87
CA ASP A 184 0.94 1.20 20.93
C ASP A 184 2.43 1.08 20.67
N VAL A 185 3.21 1.88 21.41
CA VAL A 185 4.66 1.98 21.22
C VAL A 185 5.36 0.72 21.74
N GLU A 186 4.84 0.11 22.82
CA GLU A 186 5.47 -1.08 23.43
C GLU A 186 5.44 -2.29 22.48
N ARG A 187 4.33 -2.43 21.73
CA ARG A 187 4.10 -3.54 20.79
C ARG A 187 4.39 -3.18 19.34
N ASN A 188 4.80 -1.94 19.07
CA ASN A 188 4.98 -1.42 17.72
C ASN A 188 3.72 -1.54 16.84
N LEU A 189 2.54 -1.28 17.39
CA LEU A 189 1.27 -1.42 16.70
C LEU A 189 0.63 -0.05 16.43
N LEU A 190 0.12 0.08 15.21
CA LEU A 190 -0.69 1.20 14.77
C LEU A 190 -2.10 0.70 14.47
N LEU A 191 -3.11 1.25 15.15
CA LEU A 191 -4.51 0.90 14.95
C LEU A 191 -5.18 1.97 14.09
N ILE A 192 -5.53 1.63 12.87
CA ILE A 192 -6.08 2.53 11.87
C ILE A 192 -7.57 2.23 11.68
N LYS A 193 -8.43 3.25 11.77
CA LYS A 193 -9.88 3.12 11.56
C LYS A 193 -10.18 2.66 10.14
N GLY A 194 -10.95 1.57 10.02
CA GLY A 194 -11.43 1.08 8.73
C GLY A 194 -10.52 0.04 8.07
N ALA A 195 -10.70 -0.12 6.78
CA ALA A 195 -10.01 -1.14 5.98
C ALA A 195 -8.73 -0.60 5.34
N VAL A 196 -7.67 -1.43 5.36
CA VAL A 196 -6.38 -1.17 4.73
C VAL A 196 -6.19 -2.13 3.57
N PRO A 197 -5.62 -1.71 2.42
CA PRO A 197 -5.41 -2.58 1.28
C PRO A 197 -4.48 -3.76 1.60
N GLY A 198 -4.67 -4.85 0.89
CA GLY A 198 -3.82 -6.04 0.98
C GLY A 198 -4.37 -7.15 1.87
N SER A 199 -3.70 -8.30 1.81
CA SER A 199 -3.97 -9.48 2.63
C SER A 199 -3.35 -9.35 4.02
N LYS A 200 -3.77 -10.19 4.96
CA LYS A 200 -3.06 -10.39 6.23
C LYS A 200 -1.62 -10.82 5.94
N GLY A 201 -0.67 -10.23 6.66
CA GLY A 201 0.77 -10.43 6.44
C GLY A 201 1.37 -9.58 5.30
N GLY A 202 0.55 -8.85 4.53
CA GLY A 202 1.01 -7.96 3.48
C GLY A 202 1.65 -6.68 4.03
N GLU A 203 2.63 -6.16 3.29
CA GLU A 203 3.31 -4.91 3.62
C GLU A 203 2.48 -3.71 3.20
N VAL A 204 2.48 -2.69 4.03
CA VAL A 204 1.77 -1.44 3.82
C VAL A 204 2.68 -0.26 4.14
N ILE A 205 2.52 0.80 3.38
CA ILE A 205 3.20 2.08 3.58
C ILE A 205 2.19 3.02 4.21
N VAL A 206 2.51 3.55 5.37
CA VAL A 206 1.70 4.55 6.08
C VAL A 206 2.39 5.90 6.00
N ARG A 207 1.67 6.92 5.55
CA ARG A 207 2.16 8.29 5.44
C ARG A 207 1.15 9.25 6.07
N PRO A 208 1.58 10.41 6.59
CA PRO A 208 0.64 11.48 6.91
C PRO A 208 -0.25 11.81 5.70
N ALA A 209 -1.52 12.05 5.94
CA ALA A 209 -2.47 12.34 4.87
C ALA A 209 -2.12 13.65 4.16
N VAL A 210 -2.26 13.64 2.84
CA VAL A 210 -2.06 14.85 2.02
C VAL A 210 -3.29 15.76 2.11
N LYS A 211 -4.47 15.17 2.34
CA LYS A 211 -5.76 15.84 2.47
C LYS A 211 -6.28 15.61 3.89
N ALA A 212 -5.87 16.42 4.81
CA ALA A 212 -6.33 16.41 6.19
C ALA A 212 -7.01 17.73 6.53
#